data_a49a29b238a6bfdd53a0a6466b0eab9b
#
_entry.id   a49a29b238a6bfdd53a0a6466b0eab9b
#
_cell.length_a   1.000
_cell.length_b   1.000
_cell.length_c   1.000
_cell.angle_alpha   90.00
_cell.angle_beta   90.00
_cell.angle_gamma   90.00
#
_symmetry.space_group_name_H-M   'P 1'
#
loop_
_entity.id
_entity.type
_entity.pdbx_description
1 polymer ?
#
loop_
_entity_poly.entity_id
_entity_poly.type
_entity_poly.pdbx_seq_one_letter_code
_entity_poly.pdbx_strand_id
1 'polypeptide(L)'
;YQERLTQLRDAAKELLSAPFSEEDYAKAEAQWREAEHYYTTAMISERMSDVLAGAGGAVYFIENAIAMLNFHYGVKRAYEELDAMPRRPEKLCERIENVISADSAASVQKHLTALMKETAAVFRDVKEALAAQDRPAAGDGLTGTYEEMYSNFRNKMYRAAETGNRHLVFMTLVSAGAMFSEIASEADIDRYDVWEGYDPQDLHKTAKAYDNLLDGYLNEYKKAGLQVRHYSDIEAFVLDYQPKDR
;
A
#
# COMPACT_ATOMS: atom_id res chain seq x y z
N TYR A 1 33.50 -12.71 31.07
CA TYR A 1 32.03 -12.63 31.07
C TYR A 1 31.53 -11.17 30.95
N GLN A 2 32.08 -10.27 31.79
CA GLN A 2 31.71 -8.84 31.76
C GLN A 2 32.07 -8.16 30.43
N GLU A 3 33.21 -8.48 29.86
CA GLU A 3 33.65 -7.93 28.57
C GLU A 3 32.72 -8.31 27.42
N ARG A 4 32.26 -9.58 27.38
CA ARG A 4 31.23 -10.03 26.42
C ARG A 4 29.89 -9.35 26.62
N LEU A 5 29.48 -9.10 27.87
CA LEU A 5 28.25 -8.36 28.17
C LEU A 5 28.34 -6.89 27.71
N THR A 6 29.51 -6.27 27.88
CA THR A 6 29.75 -4.90 27.40
C THR A 6 29.69 -4.85 25.89
N GLN A 7 30.36 -5.75 25.18
CA GLN A 7 30.33 -5.85 23.72
C GLN A 7 28.90 -6.07 23.19
N LEU A 8 28.10 -6.93 23.83
CA LEU A 8 26.71 -7.14 23.46
C LEU A 8 25.83 -5.90 23.69
N ARG A 9 26.08 -5.17 24.80
CA ARG A 9 25.34 -3.91 25.07
C ARG A 9 25.71 -2.81 24.09
N ASP A 10 26.97 -2.71 23.70
CA ASP A 10 27.44 -1.71 22.74
C ASP A 10 26.90 -2.03 21.33
N ALA A 11 26.94 -3.29 20.90
CA ALA A 11 26.34 -3.73 19.66
C ALA A 11 24.80 -3.50 19.65
N ALA A 12 24.12 -3.79 20.77
CA ALA A 12 22.67 -3.52 20.88
C ALA A 12 22.36 -2.01 20.82
N LYS A 13 23.18 -1.16 21.44
CA LYS A 13 23.01 0.31 21.34
C LYS A 13 23.22 0.80 19.92
N GLU A 14 24.22 0.28 19.21
CA GLU A 14 24.50 0.63 17.83
C GLU A 14 23.32 0.25 16.92
N LEU A 15 22.80 -0.98 17.06
CA LEU A 15 21.60 -1.45 16.33
C LEU A 15 20.35 -0.60 16.64
N LEU A 16 20.13 -0.26 17.90
CA LEU A 16 18.97 0.56 18.32
C LEU A 16 19.10 2.04 17.93
N SER A 17 20.32 2.52 17.63
CA SER A 17 20.56 3.88 17.14
C SER A 17 20.55 3.98 15.62
N ALA A 18 20.57 2.85 14.92
CA ALA A 18 20.45 2.84 13.46
C ALA A 18 19.09 3.39 13.01
N PRO A 19 19.04 4.13 11.90
CA PRO A 19 17.75 4.55 11.33
C PRO A 19 16.93 3.33 10.93
N PHE A 20 15.61 3.45 11.05
CA PHE A 20 14.68 2.39 10.66
C PHE A 20 14.78 2.17 9.14
N SER A 21 15.00 0.93 8.72
CA SER A 21 15.29 0.56 7.34
C SER A 21 14.11 -0.14 6.66
N GLU A 22 14.17 -0.29 5.34
CA GLU A 22 13.23 -1.12 4.57
C GLU A 22 13.26 -2.60 5.01
N GLU A 23 14.43 -3.13 5.41
CA GLU A 23 14.54 -4.49 5.93
C GLU A 23 13.79 -4.65 7.25
N ASP A 24 13.85 -3.65 8.13
CA ASP A 24 13.10 -3.64 9.39
C ASP A 24 11.60 -3.54 9.13
N TYR A 25 11.20 -2.71 8.16
CA TYR A 25 9.82 -2.62 7.71
C TYR A 25 9.30 -3.96 7.16
N ALA A 26 10.07 -4.62 6.32
CA ALA A 26 9.69 -5.92 5.73
C ALA A 26 9.45 -6.99 6.81
N LYS A 27 10.25 -6.99 7.89
CA LYS A 27 10.05 -7.90 9.04
C LYS A 27 8.73 -7.60 9.77
N ALA A 28 8.42 -6.32 9.99
CA ALA A 28 7.15 -5.91 10.60
C ALA A 28 5.97 -6.19 9.68
N GLU A 29 6.10 -5.92 8.36
CA GLU A 29 5.08 -6.20 7.36
C GLU A 29 4.75 -7.70 7.26
N ALA A 30 5.72 -8.58 7.45
CA ALA A 30 5.46 -10.02 7.48
C ALA A 30 4.51 -10.40 8.62
N GLN A 31 4.65 -9.81 9.81
CA GLN A 31 3.71 -10.02 10.92
C GLN A 31 2.35 -9.37 10.62
N TRP A 32 2.33 -8.20 10.01
CA TRP A 32 1.10 -7.55 9.57
C TRP A 32 0.30 -8.42 8.59
N ARG A 33 0.95 -9.08 7.64
CA ARG A 33 0.29 -10.00 6.70
C ARG A 33 -0.33 -11.21 7.39
N GLU A 34 0.31 -11.74 8.43
CA GLU A 34 -0.31 -12.77 9.27
C GLU A 34 -1.55 -12.23 10.00
N ALA A 35 -1.51 -11.00 10.51
CA ALA A 35 -2.70 -10.38 11.09
C ALA A 35 -3.85 -10.27 10.08
N GLU A 36 -3.58 -9.87 8.83
CA GLU A 36 -4.56 -9.83 7.74
C GLU A 36 -5.16 -11.20 7.43
N HIS A 37 -4.34 -12.26 7.46
CA HIS A 37 -4.82 -13.63 7.29
C HIS A 37 -5.81 -14.04 8.39
N TYR A 38 -5.46 -13.81 9.66
CA TYR A 38 -6.34 -14.11 10.79
C TYR A 38 -7.58 -13.21 10.84
N TYR A 39 -7.45 -11.94 10.46
CA TYR A 39 -8.60 -11.05 10.26
C TYR A 39 -9.58 -11.61 9.23
N THR A 40 -9.08 -12.06 8.09
CA THR A 40 -9.92 -12.67 7.06
C THR A 40 -10.66 -13.88 7.62
N THR A 41 -9.98 -14.75 8.38
CA THR A 41 -10.60 -15.91 9.06
C THR A 41 -11.73 -15.46 10.00
N ALA A 42 -11.51 -14.43 10.83
CA ALA A 42 -12.54 -13.90 11.71
C ALA A 42 -13.75 -13.36 10.95
N MET A 43 -13.50 -12.65 9.82
CA MET A 43 -14.55 -11.97 9.06
C MET A 43 -15.45 -12.92 8.27
N ILE A 44 -14.94 -14.06 7.79
CA ILE A 44 -15.72 -15.05 7.04
C ILE A 44 -16.39 -16.11 7.94
N SER A 45 -16.10 -16.11 9.24
CA SER A 45 -16.63 -17.06 10.20
C SER A 45 -17.96 -16.59 10.78
N GLU A 46 -18.89 -17.55 11.01
CA GLU A 46 -20.19 -17.30 11.64
C GLU A 46 -20.22 -17.73 13.11
N ARG A 47 -19.44 -18.79 13.46
CA ARG A 47 -19.39 -19.31 14.82
C ARG A 47 -18.53 -18.41 15.70
N MET A 48 -19.04 -18.04 16.86
CA MET A 48 -18.34 -17.18 17.82
C MET A 48 -16.93 -17.69 18.17
N SER A 49 -16.77 -19.02 18.34
CA SER A 49 -15.44 -19.62 18.62
C SER A 49 -14.42 -19.39 17.52
N ASP A 50 -14.84 -19.45 16.26
CA ASP A 50 -13.96 -19.29 15.10
C ASP A 50 -13.64 -17.81 14.89
N VAL A 51 -14.62 -16.94 15.12
CA VAL A 51 -14.43 -15.48 15.11
C VAL A 51 -13.43 -15.07 16.19
N LEU A 52 -13.55 -15.59 17.42
CA LEU A 52 -12.62 -15.29 18.51
C LEU A 52 -11.22 -15.85 18.24
N ALA A 53 -11.10 -17.04 17.67
CA ALA A 53 -9.81 -17.63 17.30
C ALA A 53 -9.11 -16.76 16.24
N GLY A 54 -9.85 -16.33 15.21
CA GLY A 54 -9.33 -15.41 14.21
C GLY A 54 -8.97 -14.04 14.79
N ALA A 55 -9.85 -13.46 15.61
CA ALA A 55 -9.59 -12.17 16.26
C ALA A 55 -8.38 -12.22 17.18
N GLY A 56 -8.23 -13.27 17.98
CA GLY A 56 -7.08 -13.47 18.87
C GLY A 56 -5.77 -13.60 18.08
N GLY A 57 -5.78 -14.35 16.97
CA GLY A 57 -4.64 -14.44 16.06
C GLY A 57 -4.28 -13.08 15.46
N ALA A 58 -5.26 -12.33 14.96
CA ALA A 58 -5.04 -11.00 14.40
C ALA A 58 -4.45 -10.04 15.44
N VAL A 59 -4.99 -9.97 16.65
CA VAL A 59 -4.46 -9.14 17.75
C VAL A 59 -3.02 -9.52 18.07
N TYR A 60 -2.71 -10.82 18.22
CA TYR A 60 -1.37 -11.30 18.50
C TYR A 60 -0.34 -10.83 17.45
N PHE A 61 -0.69 -10.95 16.18
CA PHE A 61 0.20 -10.53 15.10
C PHE A 61 0.27 -9.03 14.93
N ILE A 62 -0.79 -8.26 15.25
CA ILE A 62 -0.75 -6.79 15.33
C ILE A 62 0.23 -6.35 16.41
N GLU A 63 0.17 -6.91 17.61
CA GLU A 63 1.10 -6.58 18.70
C GLU A 63 2.56 -6.84 18.29
N ASN A 64 2.84 -7.98 17.66
CA ASN A 64 4.15 -8.29 17.14
C ASN A 64 4.60 -7.34 16.02
N ALA A 65 3.71 -7.02 15.09
CA ALA A 65 3.98 -6.10 13.99
C ALA A 65 4.33 -4.69 14.50
N ILE A 66 3.53 -4.17 15.44
CA ILE A 66 3.80 -2.87 16.10
C ILE A 66 5.10 -2.92 16.90
N ALA A 67 5.36 -4.01 17.64
CA ALA A 67 6.62 -4.18 18.34
C ALA A 67 7.82 -4.10 17.39
N MET A 68 7.78 -4.80 16.25
CA MET A 68 8.86 -4.79 15.26
C MET A 68 9.03 -3.42 14.59
N LEU A 69 7.95 -2.68 14.30
CA LEU A 69 8.03 -1.28 13.83
C LEU A 69 8.80 -0.37 14.80
N ASN A 70 8.91 -0.77 16.08
CA ASN A 70 9.54 -0.02 17.14
C ASN A 70 10.81 -0.69 17.69
N PHE A 71 11.45 -1.61 16.94
CA PHE A 71 12.64 -2.36 17.32
C PHE A 71 12.48 -3.25 18.57
N HIS A 72 11.26 -3.71 18.87
CA HIS A 72 10.98 -4.64 19.95
C HIS A 72 10.74 -6.05 19.42
N TYR A 73 11.26 -7.07 20.10
CA TYR A 73 11.12 -8.48 19.72
C TYR A 73 10.17 -9.25 20.66
N GLY A 74 9.06 -8.66 20.97
CA GLY A 74 8.04 -9.24 21.82
C GLY A 74 7.59 -8.28 22.91
N VAL A 75 6.38 -8.50 23.37
CA VAL A 75 5.72 -7.64 24.35
C VAL A 75 5.47 -8.48 25.60
N LYS A 76 6.10 -8.11 26.71
CA LYS A 76 5.97 -8.82 27.99
C LYS A 76 4.81 -8.31 28.84
N ARG A 77 4.53 -7.01 28.73
CA ARG A 77 3.43 -6.31 29.43
C ARG A 77 2.65 -5.53 28.36
N ALA A 78 1.74 -6.23 27.71
CA ALA A 78 1.18 -5.78 26.44
C ALA A 78 0.79 -4.30 26.42
N TYR A 79 -0.03 -3.82 27.36
CA TYR A 79 -0.55 -2.46 27.27
C TYR A 79 0.47 -1.39 27.67
N GLU A 80 1.26 -1.62 28.71
CA GLU A 80 2.27 -0.65 29.18
C GLU A 80 3.40 -0.49 28.15
N GLU A 81 3.82 -1.56 27.50
CA GLU A 81 4.86 -1.53 26.49
C GLU A 81 4.34 -0.97 25.16
N LEU A 82 3.15 -1.41 24.71
CA LEU A 82 2.54 -0.95 23.46
C LEU A 82 2.21 0.54 23.49
N ASP A 83 1.71 1.06 24.62
CA ASP A 83 1.39 2.48 24.76
C ASP A 83 2.62 3.39 24.77
N ALA A 84 3.79 2.86 25.08
CA ALA A 84 5.04 3.60 25.01
C ALA A 84 5.65 3.65 23.59
N MET A 85 5.16 2.86 22.65
CA MET A 85 5.70 2.77 21.29
C MET A 85 5.27 3.95 20.43
N PRO A 86 6.19 4.66 19.74
CA PRO A 86 5.83 5.82 18.92
C PRO A 86 5.08 5.47 17.63
N ARG A 87 5.41 4.33 16.97
CA ARG A 87 4.78 3.90 15.71
C ARG A 87 3.64 2.93 16.00
N ARG A 88 2.49 3.46 16.43
CA ARG A 88 1.30 2.67 16.74
C ARG A 88 0.02 3.47 16.48
N PRO A 89 -1.15 2.83 16.36
CA PRO A 89 -2.43 3.52 16.46
C PRO A 89 -2.55 4.27 17.80
N GLU A 90 -3.07 5.48 17.80
CA GLU A 90 -3.20 6.31 19.02
C GLU A 90 -3.95 5.58 20.14
N LYS A 91 -4.99 4.82 19.77
CA LYS A 91 -5.88 4.10 20.69
C LYS A 91 -5.69 2.59 20.63
N LEU A 92 -4.47 2.10 20.39
CA LEU A 92 -4.21 0.67 20.17
C LEU A 92 -4.77 -0.21 21.29
N CYS A 93 -4.45 0.08 22.54
CA CYS A 93 -4.87 -0.72 23.68
C CYS A 93 -6.40 -0.66 23.91
N GLU A 94 -7.02 0.52 23.73
CA GLU A 94 -8.48 0.66 23.76
C GLU A 94 -9.15 -0.20 22.68
N ARG A 95 -8.58 -0.23 21.46
CA ARG A 95 -9.11 -1.05 20.36
C ARG A 95 -9.00 -2.54 20.63
N ILE A 96 -7.87 -2.98 21.19
CA ILE A 96 -7.66 -4.37 21.58
C ILE A 96 -8.67 -4.76 22.65
N GLU A 97 -8.85 -3.92 23.69
CA GLU A 97 -9.81 -4.17 24.77
C GLU A 97 -11.25 -4.27 24.24
N ASN A 98 -11.62 -3.41 23.29
CA ASN A 98 -12.94 -3.47 22.65
C ASN A 98 -13.17 -4.79 21.86
N VAL A 99 -12.10 -5.37 21.28
CA VAL A 99 -12.18 -6.70 20.64
C VAL A 99 -12.39 -7.80 21.71
N ILE A 100 -11.62 -7.74 22.79
CA ILE A 100 -11.62 -8.76 23.85
C ILE A 100 -12.94 -8.77 24.61
N SER A 101 -13.51 -7.59 24.88
CA SER A 101 -14.73 -7.43 25.68
C SER A 101 -16.03 -7.57 24.88
N ALA A 102 -15.95 -7.77 23.56
CA ALA A 102 -17.12 -7.89 22.70
C ALA A 102 -17.90 -9.21 22.97
N ASP A 103 -19.22 -9.08 23.05
CA ASP A 103 -20.14 -10.17 23.46
C ASP A 103 -20.77 -10.94 22.31
N SER A 104 -20.56 -10.52 21.08
CA SER A 104 -21.13 -11.14 19.88
C SER A 104 -20.14 -11.18 18.72
N ALA A 105 -20.29 -12.16 17.83
CA ALA A 105 -19.45 -12.28 16.62
C ALA A 105 -19.43 -10.98 15.80
N ALA A 106 -20.58 -10.38 15.57
CA ALA A 106 -20.70 -9.12 14.83
C ALA A 106 -19.97 -7.95 15.54
N SER A 107 -20.03 -7.91 16.89
CA SER A 107 -19.32 -6.90 17.68
C SER A 107 -17.80 -7.09 17.61
N VAL A 108 -17.32 -8.34 17.76
CA VAL A 108 -15.90 -8.68 17.59
C VAL A 108 -15.41 -8.25 16.20
N GLN A 109 -16.10 -8.65 15.14
CA GLN A 109 -15.76 -8.33 13.74
C GLN A 109 -15.71 -6.82 13.50
N LYS A 110 -16.67 -6.07 14.04
CA LYS A 110 -16.71 -4.61 13.97
C LYS A 110 -15.50 -3.96 14.64
N HIS A 111 -15.20 -4.35 15.88
CA HIS A 111 -14.08 -3.78 16.63
C HIS A 111 -12.73 -4.19 16.04
N LEU A 112 -12.60 -5.44 15.59
CA LEU A 112 -11.41 -5.91 14.89
C LEU A 112 -11.19 -5.14 13.59
N THR A 113 -12.25 -4.85 12.82
CA THR A 113 -12.14 -4.02 11.60
C THR A 113 -11.62 -2.61 11.90
N ALA A 114 -12.06 -1.99 12.99
CA ALA A 114 -11.54 -0.68 13.40
C ALA A 114 -10.05 -0.74 13.77
N LEU A 115 -9.64 -1.74 14.53
CA LEU A 115 -8.24 -1.98 14.89
C LEU A 115 -7.38 -2.19 13.64
N MET A 116 -7.81 -3.04 12.71
CA MET A 116 -7.10 -3.30 11.45
C MET A 116 -6.92 -2.03 10.62
N LYS A 117 -7.97 -1.21 10.47
CA LYS A 117 -7.90 0.04 9.71
C LYS A 117 -6.90 1.04 10.30
N GLU A 118 -6.91 1.21 11.60
CA GLU A 118 -5.99 2.13 12.29
C GLU A 118 -4.54 1.61 12.20
N THR A 119 -4.32 0.31 12.33
CA THR A 119 -2.99 -0.31 12.16
C THR A 119 -2.49 -0.20 10.72
N ALA A 120 -3.34 -0.47 9.72
CA ALA A 120 -3.01 -0.30 8.31
C ALA A 120 -2.56 1.15 7.99
N ALA A 121 -3.19 2.16 8.61
CA ALA A 121 -2.77 3.55 8.44
C ALA A 121 -1.33 3.77 8.95
N VAL A 122 -0.97 3.22 10.11
CA VAL A 122 0.41 3.31 10.64
C VAL A 122 1.41 2.67 9.68
N PHE A 123 1.12 1.47 9.17
CA PHE A 123 1.99 0.80 8.20
C PHE A 123 2.16 1.61 6.93
N ARG A 124 1.07 2.17 6.41
CA ARG A 124 1.13 3.04 5.24
C ARG A 124 2.01 4.27 5.49
N ASP A 125 1.80 4.97 6.60
CA ASP A 125 2.54 6.20 6.93
C ASP A 125 4.05 5.91 7.10
N VAL A 126 4.42 4.77 7.71
CA VAL A 126 5.82 4.35 7.83
C VAL A 126 6.42 4.01 6.46
N LYS A 127 5.68 3.29 5.62
CA LYS A 127 6.12 2.98 4.26
C LYS A 127 6.33 4.23 3.41
N GLU A 128 5.43 5.19 3.52
CA GLU A 128 5.54 6.49 2.84
C GLU A 128 6.76 7.28 3.30
N ALA A 129 7.02 7.29 4.60
CA ALA A 129 8.20 7.96 5.16
C ALA A 129 9.51 7.33 4.69
N LEU A 130 9.57 6.00 4.56
CA LEU A 130 10.73 5.29 4.00
C LEU A 130 10.92 5.62 2.52
N ALA A 131 9.86 5.49 1.72
CA ALA A 131 9.89 5.79 0.29
C ALA A 131 10.30 7.24 -0.01
N ALA A 132 9.97 8.19 0.86
CA ALA A 132 10.35 9.59 0.70
C ALA A 132 11.87 9.85 0.87
N GLN A 133 12.61 8.93 1.51
CA GLN A 133 14.05 9.08 1.75
C GLN A 133 14.90 8.74 0.52
N ASP A 134 14.42 7.86 -0.38
CA ASP A 134 15.20 7.28 -1.48
C ASP A 134 14.58 7.51 -2.87
N ARG A 135 13.63 8.45 -3.02
CA ARG A 135 13.01 8.68 -4.33
C ARG A 135 14.00 9.28 -5.33
N PRO A 136 14.31 8.58 -6.42
CA PRO A 136 15.07 9.18 -7.50
C PRO A 136 14.27 10.34 -8.12
N ALA A 137 14.99 11.37 -8.58
CA ALA A 137 14.37 12.45 -9.34
C ALA A 137 13.55 11.87 -10.51
N ALA A 138 12.33 12.35 -10.70
CA ALA A 138 11.46 11.93 -11.79
C ALA A 138 12.18 12.11 -13.14
N GLY A 139 12.37 11.00 -13.86
CA GLY A 139 13.06 11.02 -15.15
C GLY A 139 12.87 9.69 -15.88
N ASP A 140 13.80 8.78 -15.69
CA ASP A 140 13.85 7.54 -16.47
C ASP A 140 12.67 6.58 -16.19
N GLY A 141 12.18 6.53 -14.95
CA GLY A 141 11.05 5.67 -14.54
C GLY A 141 9.70 6.05 -15.16
N LEU A 142 9.54 7.28 -15.66
CA LEU A 142 8.30 7.74 -16.28
C LEU A 142 8.23 7.48 -17.78
N THR A 143 9.34 7.21 -18.45
CA THR A 143 9.40 7.12 -19.92
C THR A 143 8.46 6.05 -20.46
N GLY A 144 7.52 6.43 -21.32
CA GLY A 144 6.58 5.52 -21.99
C GLY A 144 5.33 5.19 -21.17
N THR A 145 5.29 5.56 -19.88
CA THR A 145 4.16 5.21 -18.99
C THR A 145 2.87 5.96 -19.36
N TYR A 146 2.97 7.22 -19.78
CA TYR A 146 1.79 7.98 -20.21
C TYR A 146 1.20 7.37 -21.49
N GLU A 147 2.03 7.00 -22.44
CA GLU A 147 1.59 6.38 -23.70
C GLU A 147 0.88 5.05 -23.46
N GLU A 148 1.37 4.24 -22.52
CA GLU A 148 0.72 2.99 -22.12
C GLU A 148 -0.64 3.25 -21.48
N MET A 149 -0.71 4.18 -20.55
CA MET A 149 -1.97 4.53 -19.89
C MET A 149 -3.00 5.10 -20.85
N TYR A 150 -2.58 5.93 -21.78
CA TYR A 150 -3.45 6.51 -22.79
C TYR A 150 -3.89 5.48 -23.83
N SER A 151 -2.96 4.76 -24.44
CA SER A 151 -3.26 3.85 -25.55
C SER A 151 -3.92 2.55 -25.12
N ASN A 152 -3.57 2.01 -23.96
CA ASN A 152 -4.07 0.75 -23.46
C ASN A 152 -5.29 0.95 -22.54
N PHE A 153 -5.09 1.56 -21.36
CA PHE A 153 -6.16 1.60 -20.35
C PHE A 153 -7.32 2.53 -20.76
N ARG A 154 -7.04 3.73 -21.24
CA ARG A 154 -8.06 4.67 -21.68
C ARG A 154 -8.94 4.06 -22.78
N ASN A 155 -8.32 3.49 -23.81
CA ASN A 155 -9.08 2.92 -24.92
C ASN A 155 -9.92 1.71 -24.49
N LYS A 156 -9.40 0.86 -23.58
CA LYS A 156 -10.17 -0.23 -22.98
C LYS A 156 -11.38 0.29 -22.21
N MET A 157 -11.21 1.38 -21.44
CA MET A 157 -12.31 1.97 -20.68
C MET A 157 -13.43 2.48 -21.57
N TYR A 158 -13.11 3.24 -22.61
CA TYR A 158 -14.12 3.75 -23.55
C TYR A 158 -14.84 2.62 -24.27
N ARG A 159 -14.08 1.63 -24.79
CA ARG A 159 -14.68 0.45 -25.40
C ARG A 159 -15.59 -0.33 -24.45
N ALA A 160 -15.20 -0.45 -23.21
CA ALA A 160 -16.00 -1.13 -22.18
C ALA A 160 -17.25 -0.31 -21.82
N ALA A 161 -17.16 1.02 -21.79
CA ALA A 161 -18.29 1.90 -21.57
C ALA A 161 -19.32 1.80 -22.72
N GLU A 162 -18.87 1.82 -23.99
CA GLU A 162 -19.71 1.65 -25.17
C GLU A 162 -20.49 0.33 -25.17
N THR A 163 -19.86 -0.74 -24.67
CA THR A 163 -20.48 -2.08 -24.62
C THR A 163 -21.19 -2.38 -23.29
N GLY A 164 -21.22 -1.46 -22.35
CA GLY A 164 -21.79 -1.65 -21.02
C GLY A 164 -21.04 -2.69 -20.16
N ASN A 165 -19.78 -2.98 -20.48
CA ASN A 165 -18.99 -4.00 -19.80
C ASN A 165 -18.36 -3.48 -18.49
N ARG A 166 -19.16 -3.53 -17.40
CA ARG A 166 -18.73 -3.10 -16.05
C ARG A 166 -17.50 -3.84 -15.54
N HIS A 167 -17.40 -5.14 -15.79
CA HIS A 167 -16.27 -5.95 -15.38
C HIS A 167 -14.97 -5.46 -16.03
N LEU A 168 -14.98 -5.18 -17.32
CA LEU A 168 -13.80 -4.70 -18.03
C LEU A 168 -13.38 -3.31 -17.54
N VAL A 169 -14.33 -2.37 -17.26
CA VAL A 169 -14.02 -1.07 -16.66
C VAL A 169 -13.35 -1.27 -15.30
N PHE A 170 -13.95 -2.09 -14.43
CA PHE A 170 -13.44 -2.34 -13.09
C PHE A 170 -12.01 -2.91 -13.13
N MET A 171 -11.78 -3.95 -13.94
CA MET A 171 -10.44 -4.57 -14.04
C MET A 171 -9.40 -3.65 -14.71
N THR A 172 -9.84 -2.76 -15.61
CA THR A 172 -8.95 -1.75 -16.19
C THR A 172 -8.51 -0.74 -15.14
N LEU A 173 -9.42 -0.29 -14.26
CA LEU A 173 -9.07 0.58 -13.12
C LEU A 173 -8.13 -0.12 -12.14
N VAL A 174 -8.35 -1.41 -11.83
CA VAL A 174 -7.42 -2.20 -11.00
C VAL A 174 -6.01 -2.19 -11.59
N SER A 175 -5.88 -2.46 -12.89
CA SER A 175 -4.58 -2.49 -13.57
C SER A 175 -3.94 -1.11 -13.64
N ALA A 176 -4.72 -0.07 -13.93
CA ALA A 176 -4.24 1.31 -13.94
C ALA A 176 -3.75 1.75 -12.55
N GLY A 177 -4.51 1.41 -11.49
CA GLY A 177 -4.13 1.70 -10.11
C GLY A 177 -2.84 1.02 -9.68
N ALA A 178 -2.64 -0.25 -10.09
CA ALA A 178 -1.39 -0.96 -9.85
C ALA A 178 -0.21 -0.25 -10.54
N MET A 179 -0.36 0.13 -11.80
CA MET A 179 0.67 0.84 -12.56
C MET A 179 0.99 2.21 -11.97
N PHE A 180 -0.02 3.00 -11.57
CA PHE A 180 0.23 4.29 -10.87
C PHE A 180 0.95 4.09 -9.54
N SER A 181 0.61 3.03 -8.79
CA SER A 181 1.31 2.71 -7.54
C SER A 181 2.78 2.32 -7.76
N GLU A 182 3.07 1.56 -8.83
CA GLU A 182 4.42 1.20 -9.22
C GLU A 182 5.23 2.46 -9.60
N ILE A 183 4.69 3.30 -10.49
CA ILE A 183 5.32 4.55 -10.91
C ILE A 183 5.58 5.47 -9.69
N ALA A 184 4.61 5.63 -8.80
CA ALA A 184 4.77 6.45 -7.60
C ALA A 184 5.78 5.88 -6.58
N SER A 185 6.14 4.60 -6.68
CA SER A 185 7.23 4.01 -5.89
C SER A 185 8.62 4.27 -6.48
N GLU A 186 8.70 4.48 -7.80
CA GLU A 186 9.96 4.66 -8.54
C GLU A 186 10.26 6.12 -8.88
N ALA A 187 9.26 6.99 -8.86
CA ALA A 187 9.39 8.40 -9.21
C ALA A 187 8.66 9.32 -8.23
N ASP A 188 9.20 10.53 -8.06
CA ASP A 188 8.55 11.57 -7.23
C ASP A 188 7.43 12.24 -8.01
N ILE A 189 6.26 11.59 -8.02
CA ILE A 189 5.02 12.08 -8.62
C ILE A 189 3.88 12.08 -7.61
N ASP A 190 2.85 12.87 -7.87
CA ASP A 190 1.62 12.85 -7.09
C ASP A 190 0.96 11.46 -7.13
N ARG A 191 0.21 11.13 -6.06
CA ARG A 191 -0.61 9.91 -6.04
C ARG A 191 -1.90 10.15 -6.78
N TYR A 192 -2.22 9.21 -7.66
CA TYR A 192 -3.44 9.23 -8.47
C TYR A 192 -4.45 8.20 -7.94
N ASP A 193 -5.61 8.68 -7.51
CA ASP A 193 -6.72 7.81 -7.15
C ASP A 193 -7.57 7.50 -8.40
N VAL A 194 -7.33 6.34 -9.00
CA VAL A 194 -8.05 5.88 -10.18
C VAL A 194 -9.54 5.59 -9.92
N TRP A 195 -9.92 5.49 -8.63
CA TRP A 195 -11.30 5.24 -8.23
C TRP A 195 -12.10 6.53 -8.06
N GLU A 196 -11.45 7.69 -8.06
CA GLU A 196 -12.12 8.98 -8.03
C GLU A 196 -12.99 9.14 -9.27
N GLY A 197 -14.30 9.31 -9.05
CA GLY A 197 -15.29 9.39 -10.13
C GLY A 197 -15.74 8.06 -10.71
N TYR A 198 -15.35 6.91 -10.13
CA TYR A 198 -15.92 5.62 -10.52
C TYR A 198 -17.42 5.55 -10.25
N ASP A 199 -18.19 5.30 -11.30
CA ASP A 199 -19.64 5.17 -11.24
C ASP A 199 -20.07 3.89 -11.97
N PRO A 200 -20.46 2.82 -11.26
CA PRO A 200 -20.85 1.56 -11.88
C PRO A 200 -22.18 1.65 -12.67
N GLN A 201 -22.93 2.74 -12.54
CA GLN A 201 -24.17 2.99 -13.29
C GLN A 201 -23.93 3.87 -14.53
N ASP A 202 -22.82 4.63 -14.55
CA ASP A 202 -22.43 5.49 -15.69
C ASP A 202 -20.95 5.26 -16.03
N LEU A 203 -20.70 4.28 -16.91
CA LEU A 203 -19.35 3.92 -17.33
C LEU A 203 -18.69 5.00 -18.20
N HIS A 204 -19.47 5.81 -18.92
CA HIS A 204 -18.94 6.94 -19.69
C HIS A 204 -18.43 8.05 -18.76
N LYS A 205 -19.15 8.31 -17.67
CA LYS A 205 -18.68 9.22 -16.62
C LYS A 205 -17.38 8.73 -15.99
N THR A 206 -17.28 7.43 -15.72
CA THR A 206 -16.03 6.81 -15.23
C THR A 206 -14.89 6.98 -16.22
N ALA A 207 -15.09 6.70 -17.51
CA ALA A 207 -14.09 6.89 -18.55
C ALA A 207 -13.63 8.36 -18.65
N LYS A 208 -14.57 9.30 -18.50
CA LYS A 208 -14.26 10.74 -18.49
C LYS A 208 -13.48 11.18 -17.25
N ALA A 209 -13.78 10.60 -16.08
CA ALA A 209 -13.00 10.85 -14.88
C ALA A 209 -11.54 10.39 -15.06
N TYR A 210 -11.34 9.23 -15.69
CA TYR A 210 -10.01 8.75 -16.03
C TYR A 210 -9.25 9.66 -17.03
N ASP A 211 -9.94 10.26 -18.02
CA ASP A 211 -9.32 11.28 -18.88
C ASP A 211 -8.79 12.48 -18.07
N ASN A 212 -9.58 12.99 -17.13
CA ASN A 212 -9.15 14.10 -16.28
C ASN A 212 -7.91 13.74 -15.42
N LEU A 213 -7.86 12.49 -14.95
CA LEU A 213 -6.69 11.97 -14.23
C LEU A 213 -5.46 11.91 -15.15
N LEU A 214 -5.61 11.43 -16.39
CA LEU A 214 -4.53 11.41 -17.38
C LEU A 214 -4.04 12.80 -17.76
N ASP A 215 -4.92 13.81 -17.81
CA ASP A 215 -4.54 15.20 -18.07
C ASP A 215 -3.64 15.73 -16.92
N GLY A 216 -3.96 15.38 -15.67
CA GLY A 216 -3.10 15.67 -14.50
C GLY A 216 -1.74 14.99 -14.62
N TYR A 217 -1.74 13.70 -14.92
CA TYR A 217 -0.51 12.91 -15.08
C TYR A 217 0.36 13.40 -16.24
N LEU A 218 -0.24 13.82 -17.36
CA LEU A 218 0.49 14.43 -18.48
C LEU A 218 1.27 15.68 -18.06
N ASN A 219 0.76 16.46 -17.12
CA ASN A 219 1.47 17.61 -16.61
C ASN A 219 2.72 17.20 -15.81
N GLU A 220 2.64 16.16 -14.98
CA GLU A 220 3.81 15.61 -14.28
C GLU A 220 4.84 15.04 -15.26
N TYR A 221 4.39 14.31 -16.26
CA TYR A 221 5.23 13.77 -17.33
C TYR A 221 6.01 14.87 -18.06
N LYS A 222 5.34 16.00 -18.38
CA LYS A 222 5.98 17.17 -18.99
C LYS A 222 6.93 17.92 -18.03
N LYS A 223 6.58 18.04 -16.75
CA LYS A 223 7.47 18.63 -15.73
C LYS A 223 8.76 17.84 -15.57
N ALA A 224 8.71 16.53 -15.72
CA ALA A 224 9.88 15.66 -15.76
C ALA A 224 10.74 15.81 -17.04
N GLY A 225 10.37 16.70 -17.95
CA GLY A 225 11.10 16.94 -19.21
C GLY A 225 10.78 15.94 -20.31
N LEU A 226 9.81 15.06 -20.11
CA LEU A 226 9.43 14.04 -21.07
C LEU A 226 8.40 14.57 -22.09
N GLN A 227 8.45 14.02 -23.28
CA GLN A 227 7.53 14.34 -24.37
C GLN A 227 6.76 13.11 -24.78
N VAL A 228 5.45 13.26 -24.99
CA VAL A 228 4.62 12.20 -25.56
C VAL A 228 5.05 11.98 -27.01
N ARG A 229 5.39 10.74 -27.35
CA ARG A 229 5.80 10.37 -28.69
C ARG A 229 4.57 10.25 -29.60
N HIS A 230 4.62 10.97 -30.71
CA HIS A 230 3.60 10.88 -31.75
C HIS A 230 4.28 10.45 -33.07
N TYR A 231 3.71 9.44 -33.70
CA TYR A 231 4.19 8.95 -34.98
C TYR A 231 3.14 9.25 -36.04
N SER A 232 3.57 9.75 -37.19
CA SER A 232 2.67 10.06 -38.32
C SER A 232 2.04 8.80 -38.93
N ASP A 233 2.78 7.68 -38.85
CA ASP A 233 2.43 6.41 -39.44
C ASP A 233 3.23 5.26 -38.78
N ILE A 234 2.95 4.02 -39.18
CA ILE A 234 3.62 2.81 -38.67
C ILE A 234 5.09 2.78 -39.06
N GLU A 235 5.44 3.27 -40.23
CA GLU A 235 6.82 3.33 -40.73
C GLU A 235 7.69 4.22 -39.83
N ALA A 236 7.20 5.39 -39.45
CA ALA A 236 7.88 6.28 -38.50
C ALA A 236 8.08 5.63 -37.14
N PHE A 237 7.06 4.92 -36.63
CA PHE A 237 7.16 4.14 -35.38
C PHE A 237 8.22 3.05 -35.47
N VAL A 238 8.22 2.24 -36.54
CA VAL A 238 9.17 1.15 -36.74
C VAL A 238 10.60 1.66 -36.84
N LEU A 239 10.82 2.79 -37.51
CA LEU A 239 12.15 3.44 -37.63
C LEU A 239 12.71 3.89 -36.27
N ASP A 240 11.87 4.42 -35.40
CA ASP A 240 12.29 4.85 -34.06
C ASP A 240 12.56 3.68 -33.11
N TYR A 241 11.83 2.57 -33.30
CA TYR A 241 11.98 1.34 -32.51
C TYR A 241 13.00 0.33 -33.04
N GLN A 242 13.63 0.59 -34.17
CA GLN A 242 14.75 -0.25 -34.59
C GLN A 242 15.87 -0.16 -33.55
N PRO A 243 16.41 -1.30 -33.07
CA PRO A 243 17.56 -1.30 -32.20
C PRO A 243 18.66 -0.48 -32.87
N LYS A 244 18.99 0.68 -32.34
CA LYS A 244 20.21 1.38 -32.71
C LYS A 244 21.33 0.39 -32.39
N ASP A 245 22.01 -0.13 -33.41
CA ASP A 245 23.05 -1.12 -33.29
C ASP A 245 23.90 -0.87 -32.04
N ARG A 246 23.99 -1.93 -31.23
CA ARG A 246 24.85 -1.96 -30.03
C ARG A 246 26.31 -2.10 -30.44
#